data_675589e794bfcb4d1e5b0514468462a7
#
_entry.id   675589e794bfcb4d1e5b0514468462a7
#
_cell.length_a   1.000
_cell.length_b   1.000
_cell.length_c   1.000
_cell.angle_alpha   90.00
_cell.angle_beta   90.00
_cell.angle_gamma   90.00
#
_symmetry.space_group_name_H-M   'P 1'
#
loop_
_entity.id
_entity.type
_entity.pdbx_description
1 polymer ?
#
loop_
_entity_poly.entity_id
_entity_poly.type
_entity_poly.pdbx_seq_one_letter_code
_entity_poly.pdbx_strand_id
1 'polypeptide(L)'
;SIAGGLPRAVALAETKGCDAFQIFSRNPRGWADRPLSDEEIREFRAARERAGLWPLAVHSVYLINLAAQDPLIQERSRAAFRQEIERCLRIGADFLVVHPGNPRTVPANIGISTAAESIRTAARGLKLAGAAKAGSLAGGENELSILIENTAGQGSSIGCDFEQVADLLAELDDLPVGVCLDTAHTFASGYDISTGKGFKATVGAINRSFGFDRIRLIHCNDSKAALGSRVDRHQHIGLGHIGERAFRRLAQNLKFRRIPFILETPVDDERGDEWNIKRLRELSGE
;
A
#
# COMPACT_ATOMS: atom_id res chain seq x y z
N SER A 1 11.10 9.27 -2.85
CA SER A 1 12.08 8.74 -3.84
C SER A 1 13.39 8.39 -3.18
N ILE A 2 14.00 7.26 -3.57
CA ILE A 2 15.35 6.85 -3.13
C ILE A 2 16.45 7.34 -4.08
N ALA A 3 16.16 8.26 -4.97
CA ALA A 3 17.18 8.89 -5.81
C ALA A 3 18.22 9.60 -4.92
N GLY A 4 19.47 9.19 -5.01
CA GLY A 4 20.57 9.65 -4.13
C GLY A 4 20.81 8.78 -2.90
N GLY A 5 20.21 7.58 -2.83
CA GLY A 5 20.42 6.59 -1.75
C GLY A 5 19.31 6.56 -0.70
N LEU A 6 19.24 5.45 0.03
CA LEU A 6 18.24 5.23 1.07
C LEU A 6 18.29 6.28 2.21
N PRO A 7 19.46 6.68 2.77
CA PRO A 7 19.52 7.68 3.85
C PRO A 7 18.90 9.03 3.46
N ARG A 8 18.99 9.41 2.16
CA ARG A 8 18.37 10.63 1.67
C ARG A 8 16.84 10.58 1.74
N ALA A 9 16.23 9.41 1.60
CA ALA A 9 14.77 9.27 1.72
C ALA A 9 14.29 9.61 3.14
N VAL A 10 15.07 9.24 4.16
CA VAL A 10 14.79 9.61 5.56
C VAL A 10 14.88 11.13 5.74
N ALA A 11 15.98 11.74 5.32
CA ALA A 11 16.16 13.19 5.43
C ALA A 11 15.04 13.98 4.72
N LEU A 12 14.58 13.50 3.57
CA LEU A 12 13.44 14.11 2.85
C LEU A 12 12.13 13.95 3.64
N ALA A 13 11.89 12.80 4.27
CA ALA A 13 10.70 12.59 5.08
C ALA A 13 10.70 13.51 6.31
N GLU A 14 11.83 13.66 6.99
CA GLU A 14 12.00 14.61 8.11
C GLU A 14 11.74 16.05 7.66
N THR A 15 12.38 16.50 6.56
CA THR A 15 12.21 17.86 6.04
C THR A 15 10.76 18.17 5.70
N LYS A 16 9.99 17.17 5.22
CA LYS A 16 8.57 17.31 4.92
C LYS A 16 7.66 17.14 6.14
N GLY A 17 8.24 16.90 7.31
CA GLY A 17 7.48 16.71 8.55
C GLY A 17 6.63 15.45 8.56
N CYS A 18 7.08 14.37 7.92
CA CYS A 18 6.38 13.09 7.94
C CYS A 18 6.57 12.37 9.28
N ASP A 19 5.56 11.59 9.69
CA ASP A 19 5.65 10.64 10.80
C ASP A 19 5.92 9.22 10.28
N ALA A 20 5.44 8.95 9.06
CA ALA A 20 5.58 7.70 8.32
C ALA A 20 5.97 7.99 6.88
N PHE A 21 6.55 7.03 6.18
CA PHE A 21 6.88 7.21 4.77
C PHE A 21 6.88 5.91 3.98
N GLN A 22 6.71 6.05 2.67
CA GLN A 22 6.77 4.95 1.72
C GLN A 22 7.85 5.20 0.68
N ILE A 23 8.53 4.13 0.28
CA ILE A 23 9.53 4.14 -0.78
C ILE A 23 9.29 3.00 -1.77
N PHE A 24 9.84 3.15 -2.97
CA PHE A 24 10.21 2.00 -3.80
C PHE A 24 11.64 1.61 -3.43
N SER A 25 11.89 0.34 -3.15
CA SER A 25 13.22 -0.12 -2.75
C SER A 25 14.22 -0.15 -3.92
N ARG A 26 13.71 -0.02 -5.16
CA ARG A 26 14.45 0.04 -6.43
C ARG A 26 13.67 0.84 -7.48
N ASN A 27 14.15 0.88 -8.73
CA ASN A 27 13.44 1.55 -9.83
C ASN A 27 12.07 0.89 -10.07
N PRO A 28 10.94 1.61 -9.85
CA PRO A 28 9.60 1.03 -9.98
C PRO A 28 9.21 0.64 -11.40
N ARG A 29 9.93 1.13 -12.42
CA ARG A 29 9.66 0.89 -13.83
C ARG A 29 10.68 -0.04 -14.51
N GLY A 30 11.54 -0.68 -13.75
CA GLY A 30 12.60 -1.54 -14.25
C GLY A 30 12.70 -2.86 -13.49
N TRP A 31 13.15 -3.91 -14.18
CA TRP A 31 13.46 -5.19 -13.56
C TRP A 31 14.86 -5.22 -12.93
N ALA A 32 15.74 -4.32 -13.41
CA ALA A 32 17.11 -4.27 -12.90
C ALA A 32 17.13 -3.84 -11.43
N ASP A 33 17.93 -4.54 -10.65
CA ASP A 33 18.14 -4.28 -9.23
C ASP A 33 19.61 -3.90 -8.98
N ARG A 34 19.83 -2.85 -8.18
CA ARG A 34 21.13 -2.50 -7.64
C ARG A 34 21.23 -3.13 -6.23
N PRO A 35 22.25 -3.95 -5.99
CA PRO A 35 22.48 -4.45 -4.63
C PRO A 35 22.67 -3.30 -3.63
N LEU A 36 22.06 -3.42 -2.47
CA LEU A 36 22.29 -2.51 -1.35
C LEU A 36 23.51 -2.99 -0.56
N SER A 37 24.44 -2.08 -0.29
CA SER A 37 25.56 -2.41 0.59
C SER A 37 25.10 -2.50 2.05
N ASP A 38 25.82 -3.27 2.87
CA ASP A 38 25.51 -3.37 4.29
C ASP A 38 25.74 -2.04 5.03
N GLU A 39 26.64 -1.20 4.54
CA GLU A 39 26.87 0.15 5.04
C GLU A 39 25.65 1.04 4.79
N GLU A 40 25.16 1.11 3.54
CA GLU A 40 23.96 1.87 3.17
C GLU A 40 22.74 1.44 4.00
N ILE A 41 22.59 0.14 4.27
CA ILE A 41 21.50 -0.40 5.10
C ILE A 41 21.67 0.05 6.57
N ARG A 42 22.87 -0.05 7.13
CA ARG A 42 23.13 0.40 8.52
C ARG A 42 22.85 1.88 8.68
N GLU A 43 23.34 2.71 7.75
CA GLU A 43 23.14 4.16 7.77
C GLU A 43 21.63 4.52 7.66
N PHE A 44 20.92 3.83 6.78
CA PHE A 44 19.48 4.04 6.61
C PHE A 44 18.69 3.69 7.87
N ARG A 45 18.94 2.52 8.46
CA ARG A 45 18.27 2.09 9.70
C ARG A 45 18.55 3.06 10.84
N ALA A 46 19.81 3.43 11.04
CA ALA A 46 20.20 4.39 12.07
C ALA A 46 19.60 5.77 11.86
N ALA A 47 19.53 6.25 10.62
CA ALA A 47 18.87 7.51 10.29
C ALA A 47 17.38 7.46 10.61
N ARG A 48 16.67 6.40 10.19
CA ARG A 48 15.24 6.21 10.45
C ARG A 48 14.93 6.15 11.95
N GLU A 49 15.74 5.42 12.72
CA GLU A 49 15.59 5.31 14.18
C GLU A 49 15.74 6.68 14.85
N ARG A 50 16.79 7.45 14.49
CA ARG A 50 16.99 8.81 15.02
C ARG A 50 15.84 9.75 14.67
N ALA A 51 15.27 9.62 13.49
CA ALA A 51 14.16 10.43 13.02
C ALA A 51 12.80 10.01 13.63
N GLY A 52 12.73 8.84 14.29
CA GLY A 52 11.48 8.33 14.86
C GLY A 52 10.39 8.03 13.84
N LEU A 53 10.75 7.80 12.55
CA LEU A 53 9.80 7.61 11.46
C LEU A 53 9.24 6.17 11.46
N TRP A 54 7.94 6.07 11.70
CA TRP A 54 7.23 4.79 11.72
C TRP A 54 5.77 4.94 11.23
N PRO A 55 5.24 3.98 10.42
CA PRO A 55 5.96 2.88 9.79
C PRO A 55 6.76 3.28 8.54
N LEU A 56 7.68 2.39 8.14
CA LEU A 56 8.26 2.36 6.81
C LEU A 56 7.49 1.36 5.95
N ALA A 57 6.83 1.83 4.91
CA ALA A 57 6.28 1.00 3.87
C ALA A 57 7.22 0.96 2.65
N VAL A 58 7.28 -0.19 2.00
CA VAL A 58 7.86 -0.34 0.67
C VAL A 58 6.75 -0.72 -0.28
N HIS A 59 6.59 0.00 -1.37
CA HIS A 59 5.69 -0.42 -2.44
C HIS A 59 6.44 -1.27 -3.44
N SER A 60 5.87 -2.40 -3.83
CA SER A 60 6.44 -3.27 -4.86
C SER A 60 6.47 -2.57 -6.22
N VAL A 61 7.43 -2.95 -7.10
CA VAL A 61 7.51 -2.33 -8.42
C VAL A 61 6.31 -2.68 -9.29
N TYR A 62 5.88 -1.75 -10.15
CA TYR A 62 4.69 -1.87 -10.99
C TYR A 62 4.71 -3.04 -11.99
N LEU A 63 5.89 -3.59 -12.28
CA LEU A 63 6.03 -4.68 -13.25
C LEU A 63 5.64 -6.04 -12.70
N ILE A 64 5.54 -6.17 -11.39
CA ILE A 64 5.13 -7.41 -10.73
C ILE A 64 3.65 -7.66 -10.98
N ASN A 65 3.33 -8.82 -11.54
CA ASN A 65 1.97 -9.30 -11.73
C ASN A 65 1.83 -10.71 -11.13
N LEU A 66 1.43 -10.77 -9.86
CA LEU A 66 1.34 -12.03 -9.11
C LEU A 66 0.20 -12.94 -9.60
N ALA A 67 -0.81 -12.37 -10.27
CA ALA A 67 -1.94 -13.09 -10.87
C ALA A 67 -1.69 -13.50 -12.33
N ALA A 68 -0.48 -13.29 -12.87
CA ALA A 68 -0.17 -13.60 -14.27
C ALA A 68 -0.41 -15.07 -14.61
N GLN A 69 -1.03 -15.33 -15.78
CA GLN A 69 -1.28 -16.67 -16.29
C GLN A 69 -0.16 -17.13 -17.25
N ASP A 70 0.58 -16.19 -17.82
CA ASP A 70 1.77 -16.48 -18.63
C ASP A 70 2.91 -16.99 -17.72
N PRO A 71 3.44 -18.20 -17.95
CA PRO A 71 4.46 -18.81 -17.07
C PRO A 71 5.74 -17.98 -16.93
N LEU A 72 6.18 -17.29 -17.99
CA LEU A 72 7.40 -16.47 -17.95
C LEU A 72 7.19 -15.21 -17.12
N ILE A 73 6.01 -14.57 -17.29
CA ILE A 73 5.65 -13.38 -16.48
C ILE A 73 5.48 -13.79 -15.02
N GLN A 74 4.85 -14.94 -14.76
CA GLN A 74 4.62 -15.46 -13.42
C GLN A 74 5.95 -15.75 -12.70
N GLU A 75 6.85 -16.50 -13.34
CA GLU A 75 8.17 -16.82 -12.79
C GLU A 75 8.97 -15.56 -12.48
N ARG A 76 9.00 -14.62 -13.42
CA ARG A 76 9.71 -13.35 -13.26
C ARG A 76 9.10 -12.50 -12.14
N SER A 77 7.77 -12.46 -12.02
CA SER A 77 7.07 -11.74 -10.97
C SER A 77 7.34 -12.35 -9.60
N ARG A 78 7.32 -13.68 -9.48
CA ARG A 78 7.67 -14.41 -8.24
C ARG A 78 9.10 -14.13 -7.80
N ALA A 79 10.05 -14.22 -8.71
CA ALA A 79 11.46 -13.94 -8.42
C ALA A 79 11.66 -12.47 -7.99
N ALA A 80 11.04 -11.53 -8.70
CA ALA A 80 11.11 -10.12 -8.36
C ALA A 80 10.45 -9.81 -7.00
N PHE A 81 9.28 -10.41 -6.71
CA PHE A 81 8.60 -10.22 -5.44
C PHE A 81 9.38 -10.80 -4.27
N ARG A 82 10.04 -11.96 -4.45
CA ARG A 82 10.99 -12.50 -3.47
C ARG A 82 12.10 -11.50 -3.15
N GLN A 83 12.70 -10.90 -4.19
CA GLN A 83 13.74 -9.88 -3.99
C GLN A 83 13.20 -8.66 -3.22
N GLU A 84 11.94 -8.22 -3.47
CA GLU A 84 11.31 -7.14 -2.68
C GLU A 84 11.20 -7.52 -1.20
N ILE A 85 10.76 -8.76 -0.89
CA ILE A 85 10.66 -9.24 0.49
C ILE A 85 12.06 -9.24 1.14
N GLU A 86 13.07 -9.80 0.48
CA GLU A 86 14.45 -9.87 0.99
C GLU A 86 15.03 -8.47 1.25
N ARG A 87 14.77 -7.52 0.35
CA ARG A 87 15.18 -6.12 0.52
C ARG A 87 14.46 -5.46 1.69
N CYS A 88 13.15 -5.65 1.83
CA CYS A 88 12.37 -5.15 2.95
C CYS A 88 12.92 -5.64 4.29
N LEU A 89 13.20 -6.94 4.40
CA LEU A 89 13.79 -7.53 5.61
C LEU A 89 15.17 -6.93 5.93
N ARG A 90 16.01 -6.71 4.91
CA ARG A 90 17.34 -6.11 5.09
C ARG A 90 17.29 -4.66 5.55
N ILE A 91 16.39 -3.85 4.98
CA ILE A 91 16.27 -2.43 5.36
C ILE A 91 15.41 -2.21 6.60
N GLY A 92 14.77 -3.25 7.13
CA GLY A 92 13.87 -3.17 8.29
C GLY A 92 12.55 -2.46 7.97
N ALA A 93 11.96 -2.74 6.81
CA ALA A 93 10.62 -2.24 6.49
C ALA A 93 9.56 -2.94 7.33
N ASP A 94 8.52 -2.20 7.72
CA ASP A 94 7.38 -2.73 8.47
C ASP A 94 6.35 -3.37 7.52
N PHE A 95 6.17 -2.76 6.35
CA PHE A 95 5.19 -3.18 5.36
C PHE A 95 5.78 -3.29 3.96
N LEU A 96 5.36 -4.34 3.22
CA LEU A 96 5.52 -4.45 1.78
C LEU A 96 4.14 -4.41 1.13
N VAL A 97 3.83 -3.31 0.46
CA VAL A 97 2.55 -3.10 -0.23
C VAL A 97 2.64 -3.67 -1.64
N VAL A 98 1.61 -4.37 -2.08
CA VAL A 98 1.55 -4.98 -3.40
C VAL A 98 0.13 -4.98 -3.98
N HIS A 99 0.00 -4.61 -5.25
CA HIS A 99 -1.20 -4.90 -6.03
C HIS A 99 -1.24 -6.40 -6.35
N PRO A 100 -2.36 -7.09 -6.15
CA PRO A 100 -2.43 -8.53 -6.38
C PRO A 100 -2.20 -8.95 -7.84
N GLY A 101 -2.45 -8.04 -8.79
CA GLY A 101 -2.15 -8.24 -10.20
C GLY A 101 -3.38 -8.36 -11.09
N ASN A 102 -3.14 -8.80 -12.31
CA ASN A 102 -4.12 -8.85 -13.37
C ASN A 102 -4.07 -10.22 -14.08
N PRO A 103 -5.09 -11.06 -13.95
CA PRO A 103 -5.16 -12.38 -14.57
C PRO A 103 -5.52 -12.34 -16.06
N ARG A 104 -5.86 -11.17 -16.60
CA ARG A 104 -6.27 -10.90 -17.99
C ARG A 104 -7.49 -11.70 -18.43
N THR A 105 -7.30 -12.92 -18.94
CA THR A 105 -8.31 -13.71 -19.67
C THR A 105 -9.04 -14.75 -18.83
N VAL A 106 -8.56 -15.01 -17.60
CA VAL A 106 -9.21 -15.99 -16.72
C VAL A 106 -10.09 -15.28 -15.67
N PRO A 107 -11.08 -16.00 -15.10
CA PRO A 107 -11.91 -15.48 -14.02
C PRO A 107 -11.11 -15.00 -12.81
N ALA A 108 -11.67 -14.05 -12.04
CA ALA A 108 -11.00 -13.44 -10.90
C ALA A 108 -10.55 -14.46 -9.83
N ASN A 109 -11.38 -15.46 -9.54
CA ASN A 109 -11.03 -16.52 -8.58
C ASN A 109 -9.76 -17.30 -8.96
N ILE A 110 -9.55 -17.58 -10.25
CA ILE A 110 -8.31 -18.19 -10.73
C ILE A 110 -7.12 -17.24 -10.53
N GLY A 111 -7.33 -15.95 -10.82
CA GLY A 111 -6.31 -14.92 -10.58
C GLY A 111 -5.94 -14.79 -9.09
N ILE A 112 -6.92 -14.87 -8.19
CA ILE A 112 -6.74 -14.82 -6.74
C ILE A 112 -5.87 -15.99 -6.28
N SER A 113 -6.23 -17.23 -6.64
CA SER A 113 -5.44 -18.41 -6.28
C SER A 113 -4.03 -18.40 -6.88
N THR A 114 -3.89 -17.87 -8.11
CA THR A 114 -2.56 -17.68 -8.74
C THR A 114 -1.72 -16.66 -7.97
N ALA A 115 -2.32 -15.56 -7.53
CA ALA A 115 -1.64 -14.53 -6.75
C ALA A 115 -1.22 -15.06 -5.38
N ALA A 116 -2.10 -15.80 -4.69
CA ALA A 116 -1.80 -16.41 -3.41
C ALA A 116 -0.61 -17.38 -3.51
N GLU A 117 -0.62 -18.29 -4.49
CA GLU A 117 0.47 -19.23 -4.73
C GLU A 117 1.78 -18.50 -5.08
N SER A 118 1.70 -17.41 -5.83
CA SER A 118 2.86 -16.59 -6.18
C SER A 118 3.47 -15.91 -4.94
N ILE A 119 2.64 -15.38 -4.04
CA ILE A 119 3.09 -14.79 -2.77
C ILE A 119 3.73 -15.84 -1.87
N ARG A 120 3.08 -17.01 -1.68
CA ARG A 120 3.65 -18.11 -0.88
C ARG A 120 4.98 -18.59 -1.43
N THR A 121 5.06 -18.76 -2.75
CA THR A 121 6.30 -19.21 -3.39
C THR A 121 7.42 -18.19 -3.19
N ALA A 122 7.15 -16.91 -3.33
CA ALA A 122 8.14 -15.86 -3.09
C ALA A 122 8.56 -15.78 -1.61
N ALA A 123 7.65 -15.98 -0.67
CA ALA A 123 7.90 -15.91 0.77
C ALA A 123 8.56 -17.17 1.34
N ARG A 124 8.59 -18.30 0.60
CA ARG A 124 9.05 -19.59 1.10
C ARG A 124 10.46 -19.53 1.70
N GLY A 125 10.58 -19.95 2.96
CA GLY A 125 11.85 -20.00 3.69
C GLY A 125 12.35 -18.65 4.19
N LEU A 126 11.62 -17.55 3.98
CA LEU A 126 11.92 -16.24 4.57
C LEU A 126 11.22 -16.10 5.92
N LYS A 127 11.89 -15.45 6.87
CA LYS A 127 11.29 -15.12 8.17
C LYS A 127 10.49 -13.84 8.03
N LEU A 128 9.19 -13.99 7.85
CA LEU A 128 8.23 -12.89 7.98
C LEU A 128 7.74 -12.81 9.43
N ALA A 129 7.13 -11.71 9.83
CA ALA A 129 6.50 -11.58 11.14
C ALA A 129 5.58 -12.78 11.38
N GLY A 130 5.60 -13.33 12.58
CA GLY A 130 4.55 -14.25 13.00
C GLY A 130 3.20 -13.55 12.84
N ALA A 131 2.14 -14.29 12.50
CA ALA A 131 0.81 -13.75 12.24
C ALA A 131 0.49 -12.62 13.24
N ALA A 132 0.56 -11.38 12.78
CA ALA A 132 0.38 -10.22 13.65
C ALA A 132 -1.02 -10.30 14.24
N LYS A 133 -1.13 -10.37 15.57
CA LYS A 133 -2.41 -10.30 16.25
C LYS A 133 -3.14 -9.06 15.74
N ALA A 134 -4.37 -9.25 15.29
CA ALA A 134 -5.21 -8.15 14.85
C ALA A 134 -5.15 -7.03 15.91
N GLY A 135 -4.80 -5.80 15.49
CA GLY A 135 -4.68 -4.64 16.36
C GLY A 135 -3.26 -4.30 16.85
N SER A 136 -2.24 -5.08 16.57
CA SER A 136 -0.85 -4.67 16.84
C SER A 136 -0.35 -3.81 15.67
N LEU A 137 -0.25 -2.51 15.89
CA LEU A 137 0.40 -1.56 14.98
C LEU A 137 1.94 -1.56 15.11
N ALA A 138 2.45 -2.18 16.18
CA ALA A 138 3.87 -2.29 16.43
C ALA A 138 4.40 -3.54 15.72
N GLY A 139 5.06 -3.36 14.57
CA GLY A 139 6.02 -4.33 14.07
C GLY A 139 7.20 -4.38 15.05
N GLY A 140 7.54 -5.56 15.56
CA GLY A 140 8.78 -5.74 16.32
C GLY A 140 10.01 -5.60 15.40
N GLU A 141 11.19 -5.52 15.97
CA GLU A 141 12.43 -5.53 15.18
C GLU A 141 12.44 -6.72 14.22
N ASN A 142 12.55 -6.45 12.91
CA ASN A 142 12.56 -7.42 11.81
C ASN A 142 11.21 -8.10 11.45
N GLU A 143 10.08 -7.54 11.85
CA GLU A 143 8.75 -8.03 11.47
C GLU A 143 8.25 -7.34 10.19
N LEU A 144 8.13 -8.09 9.10
CA LEU A 144 7.57 -7.61 7.83
C LEU A 144 6.18 -8.20 7.61
N SER A 145 5.20 -7.35 7.36
CA SER A 145 3.87 -7.77 6.88
C SER A 145 3.68 -7.42 5.40
N ILE A 146 3.09 -8.33 4.64
CA ILE A 146 2.69 -8.07 3.25
C ILE A 146 1.28 -7.47 3.26
N LEU A 147 1.13 -6.31 2.64
CA LEU A 147 -0.17 -5.63 2.54
C LEU A 147 -0.71 -5.74 1.12
N ILE A 148 -1.86 -6.37 1.00
CA ILE A 148 -2.60 -6.42 -0.25
C ILE A 148 -3.31 -5.08 -0.41
N GLU A 149 -3.00 -4.36 -1.49
CA GLU A 149 -3.67 -3.12 -1.81
C GLU A 149 -4.90 -3.37 -2.67
N ASN A 150 -6.04 -2.78 -2.27
CA ASN A 150 -7.21 -2.77 -3.14
C ASN A 150 -6.93 -1.94 -4.39
N THR A 151 -7.52 -2.31 -5.52
CA THR A 151 -7.27 -1.68 -6.82
C THR A 151 -8.50 -0.94 -7.35
N ALA A 152 -8.28 0.00 -8.28
CA ALA A 152 -9.38 0.69 -8.96
C ALA A 152 -10.18 -0.23 -9.90
N GLY A 153 -9.66 -1.41 -10.23
CA GLY A 153 -10.29 -2.33 -11.19
C GLY A 153 -10.02 -1.98 -12.64
N GLN A 154 -8.93 -1.26 -12.92
CA GLN A 154 -8.52 -0.93 -14.28
C GLN A 154 -8.15 -2.20 -15.06
N GLY A 155 -8.74 -2.37 -16.25
CA GLY A 155 -8.62 -3.62 -17.01
C GLY A 155 -9.31 -4.79 -16.31
N SER A 156 -8.59 -5.85 -16.01
CA SER A 156 -9.05 -7.00 -15.22
C SER A 156 -8.24 -7.19 -13.93
N SER A 157 -7.75 -6.08 -13.35
CA SER A 157 -7.05 -6.12 -12.06
C SER A 157 -7.97 -6.66 -10.97
N ILE A 158 -7.47 -7.65 -10.22
CA ILE A 158 -8.16 -8.19 -9.04
C ILE A 158 -7.93 -7.30 -7.83
N GLY A 159 -8.81 -7.42 -6.81
CA GLY A 159 -8.77 -6.59 -5.61
C GLY A 159 -9.58 -5.30 -5.70
N CYS A 160 -10.37 -5.10 -6.78
CA CYS A 160 -11.29 -3.97 -6.88
C CYS A 160 -12.57 -4.17 -6.07
N ASP A 161 -12.99 -5.40 -5.86
CA ASP A 161 -14.07 -5.76 -4.96
C ASP A 161 -13.48 -6.21 -3.62
N PHE A 162 -14.06 -5.76 -2.51
CA PHE A 162 -13.56 -6.10 -1.18
C PHE A 162 -13.63 -7.59 -0.88
N GLU A 163 -14.57 -8.30 -1.48
CA GLU A 163 -14.68 -9.75 -1.44
C GLU A 163 -13.45 -10.43 -2.06
N GLN A 164 -12.94 -9.91 -3.18
CA GLN A 164 -11.71 -10.43 -3.81
C GLN A 164 -10.49 -10.26 -2.90
N VAL A 165 -10.42 -9.14 -2.17
CA VAL A 165 -9.38 -8.92 -1.16
C VAL A 165 -9.53 -9.92 -0.02
N ALA A 166 -10.76 -10.14 0.47
CA ALA A 166 -11.05 -11.11 1.52
C ALA A 166 -10.66 -12.53 1.13
N ASP A 167 -11.01 -12.95 -0.09
CA ASP A 167 -10.68 -14.27 -0.63
C ASP A 167 -9.15 -14.47 -0.70
N LEU A 168 -8.41 -13.45 -1.17
CA LEU A 168 -6.95 -13.51 -1.22
C LEU A 168 -6.33 -13.59 0.18
N LEU A 169 -6.85 -12.81 1.14
CA LEU A 169 -6.38 -12.89 2.54
C LEU A 169 -6.69 -14.23 3.18
N ALA A 170 -7.82 -14.84 2.86
CA ALA A 170 -8.19 -16.17 3.34
C ALA A 170 -7.26 -17.26 2.79
N GLU A 171 -6.87 -17.15 1.52
CA GLU A 171 -5.87 -18.05 0.94
C GLU A 171 -4.46 -17.86 1.52
N LEU A 172 -4.16 -16.74 2.17
CA LEU A 172 -2.85 -16.38 2.74
C LEU A 172 -2.85 -16.35 4.28
N ASP A 173 -3.75 -17.06 4.93
CA ASP A 173 -3.94 -17.05 6.39
C ASP A 173 -2.72 -17.57 7.19
N ASP A 174 -1.84 -18.32 6.52
CA ASP A 174 -0.58 -18.83 7.02
C ASP A 174 0.57 -17.78 7.00
N LEU A 175 0.36 -16.63 6.37
CA LEU A 175 1.34 -15.54 6.25
C LEU A 175 0.88 -14.28 6.99
N PRO A 176 1.83 -13.40 7.41
CA PRO A 176 1.50 -12.12 8.03
C PRO A 176 1.01 -11.13 6.96
N VAL A 177 -0.25 -11.28 6.56
CA VAL A 177 -0.88 -10.44 5.55
C VAL A 177 -1.91 -9.50 6.14
N GLY A 178 -2.05 -8.32 5.54
CA GLY A 178 -3.05 -7.31 5.86
C GLY A 178 -3.50 -6.56 4.61
N VAL A 179 -4.18 -5.45 4.82
CA VAL A 179 -4.72 -4.59 3.75
C VAL A 179 -4.05 -3.22 3.79
N CYS A 180 -3.61 -2.75 2.63
CA CYS A 180 -3.42 -1.34 2.35
C CYS A 180 -4.69 -0.83 1.66
N LEU A 181 -5.42 0.10 2.28
CA LEU A 181 -6.65 0.65 1.72
C LEU A 181 -6.33 1.95 0.99
N ASP A 182 -6.38 1.94 -0.36
CA ASP A 182 -6.29 3.16 -1.15
C ASP A 182 -7.66 3.80 -1.33
N THR A 183 -7.77 5.10 -0.99
CA THR A 183 -9.03 5.84 -1.04
C THR A 183 -9.47 6.19 -2.47
N ALA A 184 -8.53 6.48 -3.37
CA ALA A 184 -8.82 6.73 -4.78
C ALA A 184 -9.26 5.45 -5.49
N HIS A 185 -8.59 4.31 -5.23
CA HIS A 185 -8.98 3.00 -5.74
C HIS A 185 -10.34 2.56 -5.21
N THR A 186 -10.60 2.73 -3.91
CA THR A 186 -11.91 2.48 -3.28
C THR A 186 -13.02 3.24 -4.00
N PHE A 187 -12.81 4.53 -4.26
CA PHE A 187 -13.78 5.36 -4.95
C PHE A 187 -13.95 4.97 -6.42
N ALA A 188 -12.84 4.78 -7.12
CA ALA A 188 -12.85 4.40 -8.54
C ALA A 188 -13.46 3.02 -8.79
N SER A 189 -13.37 2.09 -7.83
CA SER A 189 -14.01 0.77 -7.92
C SER A 189 -15.51 0.78 -7.60
N GLY A 190 -16.06 1.89 -7.07
CA GLY A 190 -17.50 2.07 -6.88
C GLY A 190 -17.96 2.17 -5.42
N TYR A 191 -17.04 2.11 -4.46
CA TYR A 191 -17.35 2.32 -3.06
C TYR A 191 -17.33 3.83 -2.73
N ASP A 192 -18.52 4.42 -2.58
CA ASP A 192 -18.64 5.85 -2.31
C ASP A 192 -18.12 6.20 -0.90
N ILE A 193 -17.05 6.97 -0.83
CA ILE A 193 -16.54 7.56 0.41
C ILE A 193 -16.75 9.08 0.47
N SER A 194 -17.27 9.68 -0.62
CA SER A 194 -17.46 11.14 -0.75
C SER A 194 -18.64 11.65 0.08
N THR A 195 -19.72 10.87 0.16
CA THR A 195 -20.91 11.22 0.94
C THR A 195 -20.93 10.54 2.31
N GLY A 196 -21.66 11.10 3.28
CA GLY A 196 -21.82 10.48 4.60
C GLY A 196 -22.53 9.14 4.56
N LYS A 197 -23.54 9.00 3.68
CA LYS A 197 -24.27 7.74 3.46
C LYS A 197 -23.38 6.69 2.80
N GLY A 198 -22.67 7.09 1.76
CA GLY A 198 -21.74 6.22 1.05
C GLY A 198 -20.60 5.74 1.93
N PHE A 199 -19.96 6.65 2.68
CA PHE A 199 -18.91 6.31 3.64
C PHE A 199 -19.36 5.24 4.66
N LYS A 200 -20.55 5.41 5.24
CA LYS A 200 -21.12 4.42 6.17
C LYS A 200 -21.35 3.06 5.48
N ALA A 201 -21.85 3.08 4.26
CA ALA A 201 -22.05 1.85 3.47
C ALA A 201 -20.73 1.16 3.13
N THR A 202 -19.71 1.92 2.72
CA THR A 202 -18.35 1.43 2.43
C THR A 202 -17.68 0.82 3.65
N VAL A 203 -17.74 1.48 4.82
CA VAL A 203 -17.25 0.90 6.09
C VAL A 203 -18.00 -0.38 6.44
N GLY A 204 -19.30 -0.43 6.18
CA GLY A 204 -20.11 -1.64 6.35
C GLY A 204 -19.67 -2.77 5.42
N ALA A 205 -19.33 -2.47 4.15
CA ALA A 205 -18.81 -3.45 3.21
C ALA A 205 -17.44 -3.99 3.67
N ILE A 206 -16.50 -3.13 4.07
CA ILE A 206 -15.20 -3.52 4.63
C ILE A 206 -15.38 -4.52 5.80
N ASN A 207 -16.29 -4.20 6.75
CA ASN A 207 -16.51 -5.06 7.92
C ASN A 207 -17.09 -6.42 7.54
N ARG A 208 -17.92 -6.52 6.50
CA ARG A 208 -18.50 -7.79 6.05
C ARG A 208 -17.54 -8.65 5.25
N SER A 209 -16.63 -8.03 4.50
CA SER A 209 -15.68 -8.76 3.65
C SER A 209 -14.44 -9.19 4.44
N PHE A 210 -13.47 -8.34 4.68
CA PHE A 210 -12.23 -8.71 5.35
C PHE A 210 -12.07 -8.19 6.79
N GLY A 211 -12.98 -7.31 7.25
CA GLY A 211 -12.93 -6.73 8.59
C GLY A 211 -11.98 -5.51 8.67
N PHE A 212 -12.37 -4.54 9.51
CA PHE A 212 -11.61 -3.29 9.67
C PHE A 212 -10.21 -3.51 10.24
N ASP A 213 -10.04 -4.49 11.13
CA ASP A 213 -8.78 -4.78 11.82
C ASP A 213 -7.68 -5.33 10.88
N ARG A 214 -8.05 -5.71 9.66
CA ARG A 214 -7.08 -6.10 8.63
C ARG A 214 -6.41 -4.90 7.96
N ILE A 215 -6.98 -3.69 8.04
CA ILE A 215 -6.38 -2.49 7.45
C ILE A 215 -5.20 -2.06 8.33
N ARG A 216 -4.01 -2.04 7.75
CA ARG A 216 -2.76 -1.71 8.42
C ARG A 216 -2.14 -0.42 7.92
N LEU A 217 -2.52 0.01 6.73
CA LEU A 217 -2.04 1.21 6.06
C LEU A 217 -3.16 1.80 5.20
N ILE A 218 -3.18 3.10 5.04
CA ILE A 218 -4.09 3.80 4.14
C ILE A 218 -3.26 4.59 3.14
N HIS A 219 -3.44 4.33 1.85
CA HIS A 219 -3.05 5.27 0.81
C HIS A 219 -4.15 6.32 0.70
N CYS A 220 -3.82 7.52 1.17
CA CYS A 220 -4.79 8.61 1.31
C CYS A 220 -4.67 9.55 0.11
N ASN A 221 -5.42 9.25 -0.93
CA ASN A 221 -5.36 9.93 -2.23
C ASN A 221 -6.75 10.39 -2.65
N ASP A 222 -6.88 11.64 -3.15
CA ASP A 222 -8.11 12.05 -3.84
C ASP A 222 -8.12 11.50 -5.27
N SER A 223 -9.26 11.46 -5.91
CA SER A 223 -9.44 10.86 -7.23
C SER A 223 -9.77 11.90 -8.29
N LYS A 224 -8.99 11.92 -9.40
CA LYS A 224 -9.37 12.65 -10.63
C LYS A 224 -10.52 11.95 -11.36
N ALA A 225 -10.68 10.67 -11.12
CA ALA A 225 -11.66 9.83 -11.79
C ALA A 225 -12.98 9.80 -11.00
N ALA A 226 -14.11 9.66 -11.69
CA ALA A 226 -15.43 9.60 -11.09
C ALA A 226 -15.65 8.28 -10.34
N LEU A 227 -16.64 8.26 -9.45
CA LEU A 227 -17.08 7.07 -8.73
C LEU A 227 -17.41 5.93 -9.73
N GLY A 228 -16.84 4.76 -9.48
CA GLY A 228 -17.08 3.56 -10.29
C GLY A 228 -16.46 3.59 -11.69
N SER A 229 -15.58 4.55 -11.97
CA SER A 229 -14.96 4.70 -13.31
C SER A 229 -13.95 3.60 -13.64
N ARG A 230 -13.43 2.89 -12.65
CA ARG A 230 -12.34 1.92 -12.77
C ARG A 230 -11.07 2.51 -13.39
N VAL A 231 -10.80 3.77 -13.10
CA VAL A 231 -9.62 4.50 -13.60
C VAL A 231 -8.78 4.95 -12.40
N ASP A 232 -7.54 4.46 -12.36
CA ASP A 232 -6.56 4.86 -11.36
C ASP A 232 -5.90 6.18 -11.75
N ARG A 233 -6.31 7.27 -11.10
CA ARG A 233 -5.76 8.63 -11.27
C ARG A 233 -5.91 9.40 -9.96
N HIS A 234 -4.79 9.58 -9.27
CA HIS A 234 -4.73 10.33 -8.02
C HIS A 234 -4.83 11.85 -8.24
N GLN A 235 -5.35 12.55 -7.25
CA GLN A 235 -5.44 14.00 -7.17
C GLN A 235 -4.98 14.48 -5.79
N HIS A 236 -4.66 15.76 -5.68
CA HIS A 236 -4.37 16.43 -4.40
C HIS A 236 -5.57 16.36 -3.45
N ILE A 237 -5.27 16.24 -2.17
CA ILE A 237 -6.27 16.09 -1.09
C ILE A 237 -7.31 17.21 -1.14
N GLY A 238 -8.56 16.84 -1.34
CA GLY A 238 -9.72 17.73 -1.38
C GLY A 238 -9.99 18.39 -2.73
N LEU A 239 -9.17 18.15 -3.76
CA LEU A 239 -9.32 18.77 -5.08
C LEU A 239 -9.86 17.82 -6.15
N GLY A 240 -10.17 16.58 -5.79
CA GLY A 240 -10.75 15.58 -6.68
C GLY A 240 -12.24 15.33 -6.41
N HIS A 241 -12.73 14.21 -6.95
CA HIS A 241 -14.13 13.80 -6.83
C HIS A 241 -14.52 13.26 -5.45
N ILE A 242 -13.55 12.84 -4.63
CA ILE A 242 -13.79 12.43 -3.24
C ILE A 242 -14.06 13.67 -2.39
N GLY A 243 -13.19 14.67 -2.49
CA GLY A 243 -13.37 16.00 -1.96
C GLY A 243 -13.07 16.16 -0.47
N GLU A 244 -12.86 17.40 -0.07
CA GLU A 244 -12.40 17.81 1.27
C GLU A 244 -13.24 17.24 2.43
N ARG A 245 -14.58 17.28 2.31
CA ARG A 245 -15.48 16.82 3.37
C ARG A 245 -15.30 15.32 3.69
N ALA A 246 -14.92 14.55 2.70
CA ALA A 246 -14.65 13.12 2.87
C ALA A 246 -13.34 12.89 3.62
N PHE A 247 -12.27 13.59 3.26
CA PHE A 247 -10.99 13.47 3.95
C PHE A 247 -11.07 13.97 5.39
N ARG A 248 -11.80 15.04 5.64
CA ARG A 248 -12.11 15.48 7.03
C ARG A 248 -12.80 14.37 7.81
N ARG A 249 -13.81 13.73 7.23
CA ARG A 249 -14.54 12.61 7.86
C ARG A 249 -13.64 11.41 8.09
N LEU A 250 -12.77 11.09 7.14
CA LEU A 250 -11.82 9.98 7.25
C LEU A 250 -10.80 10.24 8.36
N ALA A 251 -10.13 11.39 8.33
CA ALA A 251 -9.06 11.74 9.27
C ALA A 251 -9.58 11.91 10.72
N GLN A 252 -10.81 12.38 10.91
CA GLN A 252 -11.42 12.52 12.23
C GLN A 252 -12.14 11.27 12.73
N ASN A 253 -12.29 10.23 11.91
CA ASN A 253 -12.94 8.99 12.32
C ASN A 253 -12.06 8.21 13.31
N LEU A 254 -12.62 7.83 14.46
CA LEU A 254 -11.90 7.18 15.57
C LEU A 254 -11.19 5.87 15.19
N LYS A 255 -11.67 5.17 14.18
CA LYS A 255 -11.04 3.94 13.68
C LYS A 255 -9.92 4.27 12.71
N PHE A 256 -10.19 5.08 11.69
CA PHE A 256 -9.22 5.40 10.62
C PHE A 256 -8.02 6.19 11.13
N ARG A 257 -8.20 7.17 12.01
CA ARG A 257 -7.11 8.02 12.54
C ARG A 257 -6.02 7.26 13.32
N ARG A 258 -6.26 5.99 13.64
CA ARG A 258 -5.27 5.12 14.29
C ARG A 258 -4.40 4.33 13.30
N ILE A 259 -4.72 4.41 12.02
CA ILE A 259 -4.00 3.73 10.96
C ILE A 259 -3.08 4.75 10.31
N PRO A 260 -1.82 4.42 10.01
CA PRO A 260 -0.92 5.32 9.29
C PRO A 260 -1.46 5.68 7.91
N PHE A 261 -1.31 6.95 7.52
CA PHE A 261 -1.67 7.47 6.21
C PHE A 261 -0.42 7.75 5.39
N ILE A 262 -0.40 7.27 4.15
CA ILE A 262 0.61 7.57 3.14
C ILE A 262 -0.07 8.31 1.98
N LEU A 263 0.59 9.33 1.48
CA LEU A 263 0.13 10.13 0.36
C LEU A 263 0.90 9.75 -0.90
N GLU A 264 0.19 9.44 -1.98
CA GLU A 264 0.75 9.18 -3.32
C GLU A 264 0.20 10.19 -4.33
N THR A 265 0.01 11.40 -3.84
CA THR A 265 -0.57 12.50 -4.60
C THR A 265 0.40 13.00 -5.67
N PRO A 266 -0.11 13.61 -6.76
CA PRO A 266 0.75 14.18 -7.78
C PRO A 266 1.62 15.30 -7.21
N VAL A 267 2.70 15.60 -7.94
CA VAL A 267 3.51 16.80 -7.73
C VAL A 267 3.37 17.65 -8.99
N ASP A 268 2.87 18.85 -8.86
CA ASP A 268 2.76 19.86 -9.92
C ASP A 268 3.53 21.13 -9.56
N ASP A 269 3.41 22.20 -10.36
CA ASP A 269 4.15 23.45 -10.17
C ASP A 269 3.71 24.21 -8.92
N GLU A 270 2.52 23.95 -8.40
CA GLU A 270 1.94 24.65 -7.25
C GLU A 270 1.92 23.81 -5.97
N ARG A 271 1.81 22.48 -6.11
CA ARG A 271 1.53 21.54 -5.01
C ARG A 271 2.39 20.29 -5.08
N GLY A 272 2.85 19.87 -3.92
CA GLY A 272 3.60 18.65 -3.74
C GLY A 272 3.25 17.97 -2.42
N ASP A 273 4.15 17.10 -1.96
CA ASP A 273 3.93 16.33 -0.73
C ASP A 273 3.67 17.23 0.48
N GLU A 274 4.44 18.32 0.67
CA GLU A 274 4.31 19.23 1.80
C GLU A 274 2.93 19.87 1.86
N TRP A 275 2.41 20.30 0.71
CA TRP A 275 1.07 20.87 0.61
C TRP A 275 0.00 19.86 1.03
N ASN A 276 0.09 18.62 0.52
CA ASN A 276 -0.87 17.57 0.81
C ASN A 276 -0.80 17.09 2.27
N ILE A 277 0.40 16.98 2.84
CA ILE A 277 0.61 16.66 4.27
C ILE A 277 -0.04 17.73 5.15
N LYS A 278 0.28 19.01 4.90
CA LYS A 278 -0.32 20.12 5.61
C LYS A 278 -1.85 20.11 5.50
N ARG A 279 -2.34 19.90 4.28
CA ARG A 279 -3.79 19.85 4.02
C ARG A 279 -4.49 18.75 4.80
N LEU A 280 -3.91 17.55 4.84
CA LEU A 280 -4.49 16.43 5.58
C LEU A 280 -4.49 16.68 7.09
N ARG A 281 -3.42 17.27 7.65
CA ARG A 281 -3.36 17.68 9.07
C ARG A 281 -4.41 18.72 9.43
N GLU A 282 -4.58 19.77 8.62
CA GLU A 282 -5.66 20.76 8.79
C GLU A 282 -7.05 20.09 8.83
N LEU A 283 -7.26 19.06 8.02
CA LEU A 283 -8.53 18.33 7.96
C LEU A 283 -8.71 17.38 9.15
N SER A 284 -7.63 16.88 9.74
CA SER A 284 -7.67 16.07 10.97
C SER A 284 -8.01 16.88 12.21
N GLY A 285 -7.75 18.18 12.18
CA GLY A 285 -7.93 19.09 13.30
C GLY A 285 -6.64 19.31 14.11
N GLU A 286 -5.50 19.00 13.51
CA GLU A 286 -4.14 19.27 14.02
C GLU A 286 -3.63 20.66 13.59
#